data_21aacf169c65a2c7fbbe1449c000cf2f
#
_entry.id   21aacf169c65a2c7fbbe1449c000cf2f
#
_cell.length_a   1.000
_cell.length_b   1.000
_cell.length_c   1.000
_cell.angle_alpha   90.00
_cell.angle_beta   90.00
_cell.angle_gamma   90.00
#
_symmetry.space_group_name_H-M   'P 1'
#
loop_
_entity.id
_entity.type
_entity.pdbx_description
1 polymer ?
#
loop_
_entity_poly.entity_id
_entity_poly.type
_entity_poly.pdbx_seq_one_letter_code
_entity_poly.pdbx_strand_id
1 'polypeptide(L)'
;MSVKLRKFLINLIPVKSLRKKLRNKNQHYFMFQPQYPKCYICREAHLHNPENIEMGENVFIGKEANLYAEGGVVLQDNVMLGANVTVLTTNHNFKHARSLPFDNKGFLQKVYFGKSVWVGAGCMILSGVRIDDGAIVAAGSVVTKSVPECAIVGGNPARIIGWRDKEEYKKLEQTKSYFKCDGIEWQRIEGYKKYLEE
;
A
#
# COMPACT_ATOMS: atom_id res chain seq x y z
N MET A 1 -8.71 -23.90 0.95
CA MET A 1 -10.05 -24.22 1.52
C MET A 1 -11.02 -23.11 1.14
N SER A 2 -12.14 -23.42 0.46
CA SER A 2 -13.04 -22.39 -0.03
C SER A 2 -13.67 -21.56 1.09
N VAL A 3 -13.99 -20.28 0.83
CA VAL A 3 -14.59 -19.36 1.79
C VAL A 3 -15.95 -19.88 2.32
N LYS A 4 -16.70 -20.55 1.44
CA LYS A 4 -17.99 -21.20 1.80
C LYS A 4 -17.78 -22.28 2.86
N LEU A 5 -16.76 -23.12 2.68
CA LEU A 5 -16.44 -24.20 3.62
C LEU A 5 -15.95 -23.65 4.96
N ARG A 6 -15.16 -22.56 4.95
CA ARG A 6 -14.67 -21.91 6.18
C ARG A 6 -15.79 -21.25 6.98
N LYS A 7 -16.75 -20.57 6.31
CA LYS A 7 -17.97 -20.02 6.94
C LYS A 7 -18.85 -21.12 7.51
N PHE A 8 -18.96 -22.25 6.81
CA PHE A 8 -19.71 -23.41 7.27
C PHE A 8 -19.11 -24.00 8.56
N LEU A 9 -17.79 -24.23 8.58
CA LEU A 9 -17.08 -24.77 9.75
C LEU A 9 -17.16 -23.83 10.97
N ILE A 10 -17.07 -22.51 10.78
CA ILE A 10 -17.22 -21.54 11.87
C ILE A 10 -18.63 -21.59 12.50
N ASN A 11 -19.66 -21.85 11.69
CA ASN A 11 -21.03 -21.95 12.17
C ASN A 11 -21.32 -23.24 12.98
N LEU A 12 -20.46 -24.24 12.86
CA LEU A 12 -20.54 -25.48 13.66
C LEU A 12 -19.97 -25.33 15.08
N ILE A 13 -19.29 -24.21 15.39
CA ILE A 13 -18.72 -23.98 16.72
C ILE A 13 -19.85 -23.62 17.72
N PRO A 14 -20.06 -24.37 18.81
CA PRO A 14 -21.22 -24.21 19.66
C PRO A 14 -21.23 -22.93 20.50
N VAL A 15 -20.07 -22.29 20.72
CA VAL A 15 -19.95 -21.12 21.63
C VAL A 15 -20.09 -19.83 20.85
N LYS A 16 -21.17 -19.07 21.10
CA LYS A 16 -21.45 -17.78 20.41
C LYS A 16 -20.31 -16.77 20.52
N SER A 17 -19.64 -16.67 21.68
CA SER A 17 -18.50 -15.77 21.90
C SER A 17 -17.29 -16.14 21.03
N LEU A 18 -16.99 -17.43 20.92
CA LEU A 18 -15.91 -17.94 20.09
C LEU A 18 -16.22 -17.77 18.61
N ARG A 19 -17.47 -17.97 18.18
CA ARG A 19 -17.93 -17.65 16.82
C ARG A 19 -17.75 -16.17 16.51
N LYS A 20 -18.11 -15.27 17.44
CA LYS A 20 -17.93 -13.82 17.28
C LYS A 20 -16.44 -13.46 17.17
N LYS A 21 -15.58 -14.03 18.03
CA LYS A 21 -14.13 -13.83 18.00
C LYS A 21 -13.48 -14.34 16.71
N LEU A 22 -13.90 -15.51 16.22
CA LEU A 22 -13.44 -16.09 14.95
C LEU A 22 -14.00 -15.33 13.74
N ARG A 23 -15.22 -14.81 13.83
CA ARG A 23 -15.83 -13.97 12.80
C ARG A 23 -15.14 -12.62 12.72
N ASN A 24 -14.78 -11.99 13.85
CA ASN A 24 -14.03 -10.73 13.91
C ASN A 24 -12.58 -10.90 13.40
N LYS A 25 -11.91 -12.03 13.71
CA LYS A 25 -10.61 -12.36 13.07
C LYS A 25 -10.72 -12.58 11.56
N ASN A 26 -11.91 -12.91 11.04
CA ASN A 26 -12.15 -13.13 9.61
C ASN A 26 -12.74 -11.89 8.90
N GLN A 27 -12.94 -10.75 9.58
CA GLN A 27 -13.44 -9.53 8.96
C GLN A 27 -12.37 -8.78 8.18
N HIS A 28 -11.09 -9.05 8.41
CA HIS A 28 -10.02 -8.61 7.52
C HIS A 28 -9.86 -9.67 6.43
N TYR A 29 -10.41 -9.37 5.27
CA TYR A 29 -10.41 -10.23 4.09
C TYR A 29 -9.04 -10.23 3.42
N PHE A 30 -8.05 -10.85 4.07
CA PHE A 30 -6.74 -11.02 3.47
C PHE A 30 -6.76 -12.27 2.58
N MET A 31 -6.22 -12.13 1.38
CA MET A 31 -5.88 -13.29 0.57
C MET A 31 -4.61 -13.90 1.14
N PHE A 32 -4.67 -15.20 1.43
CA PHE A 32 -3.45 -15.95 1.66
C PHE A 32 -2.75 -16.12 0.32
N GLN A 33 -1.61 -15.49 0.16
CA GLN A 33 -0.72 -15.67 -0.99
C GLN A 33 0.44 -16.55 -0.54
N PRO A 34 0.55 -17.80 -1.05
CA PRO A 34 1.62 -18.72 -0.63
C PRO A 34 3.03 -18.15 -0.81
N GLN A 35 3.22 -17.32 -1.86
CA GLN A 35 4.49 -16.66 -2.14
C GLN A 35 4.81 -15.49 -1.18
N TYR A 36 3.82 -14.96 -0.47
CA TYR A 36 3.97 -13.82 0.47
C TYR A 36 3.31 -14.12 1.82
N PRO A 37 3.81 -15.14 2.55
CA PRO A 37 3.13 -15.64 3.76
C PRO A 37 3.09 -14.64 4.93
N LYS A 38 3.95 -13.62 4.88
CA LYS A 38 4.06 -12.58 5.91
C LYS A 38 3.42 -11.24 5.47
N CYS A 39 2.67 -11.21 4.37
CA CYS A 39 2.00 -10.01 3.86
C CYS A 39 0.49 -10.06 4.11
N TYR A 40 -0.12 -8.88 4.18
CA TYR A 40 -1.54 -8.68 4.42
C TYR A 40 -2.17 -8.03 3.19
N ILE A 41 -2.74 -8.85 2.30
CA ILE A 41 -3.35 -8.39 1.05
C ILE A 41 -4.87 -8.50 1.19
N CYS A 42 -5.58 -7.37 1.15
CA CYS A 42 -7.03 -7.37 1.17
C CYS A 42 -7.58 -8.14 -0.04
N ARG A 43 -8.70 -8.86 0.17
CA ARG A 43 -9.28 -9.71 -0.87
C ARG A 43 -9.74 -8.93 -2.09
N GLU A 44 -10.19 -7.70 -1.89
CA GLU A 44 -10.65 -6.79 -2.93
C GLU A 44 -9.50 -6.00 -3.59
N ALA A 45 -8.25 -6.28 -3.25
CA ALA A 45 -7.10 -5.73 -3.96
C ALA A 45 -6.87 -6.50 -5.26
N HIS A 46 -6.51 -5.77 -6.31
CA HIS A 46 -6.27 -6.28 -7.65
C HIS A 46 -4.79 -6.18 -8.00
N LEU A 47 -4.13 -7.33 -8.08
CA LEU A 47 -2.74 -7.42 -8.49
C LEU A 47 -2.71 -7.89 -9.96
N HIS A 48 -2.44 -6.96 -10.87
CA HIS A 48 -2.28 -7.26 -12.29
C HIS A 48 -0.82 -7.61 -12.56
N ASN A 49 -0.58 -8.70 -13.30
CA ASN A 49 0.76 -9.25 -13.55
C ASN A 49 1.54 -9.52 -12.25
N PRO A 50 0.99 -10.32 -11.33
CA PRO A 50 1.57 -10.54 -10.00
C PRO A 50 2.97 -11.15 -10.04
N GLU A 51 3.37 -11.79 -11.13
CA GLU A 51 4.72 -12.31 -11.39
C GLU A 51 5.77 -11.20 -11.47
N ASN A 52 5.36 -9.95 -11.73
CA ASN A 52 6.24 -8.77 -11.78
C ASN A 52 6.23 -7.96 -10.47
N ILE A 53 5.60 -8.50 -9.41
CA ILE A 53 5.53 -7.84 -8.10
C ILE A 53 6.50 -8.52 -7.14
N GLU A 54 7.44 -7.76 -6.62
CA GLU A 54 8.36 -8.17 -5.57
C GLU A 54 7.89 -7.58 -4.24
N MET A 55 7.70 -8.40 -3.20
CA MET A 55 7.30 -7.94 -1.86
C MET A 55 8.26 -8.44 -0.79
N GLY A 56 8.65 -7.53 0.12
CA GLY A 56 9.31 -7.85 1.37
C GLY A 56 8.36 -8.43 2.42
N GLU A 57 8.75 -8.33 3.68
CA GLU A 57 7.94 -8.80 4.81
C GLU A 57 7.04 -7.68 5.36
N ASN A 58 5.93 -8.05 6.00
CA ASN A 58 4.98 -7.15 6.66
C ASN A 58 4.41 -6.06 5.73
N VAL A 59 4.23 -6.36 4.44
CA VAL A 59 3.59 -5.47 3.47
C VAL A 59 2.07 -5.56 3.64
N PHE A 60 1.41 -4.40 3.65
CA PHE A 60 -0.04 -4.28 3.67
C PHE A 60 -0.55 -3.68 2.36
N ILE A 61 -1.50 -4.34 1.71
CA ILE A 61 -2.21 -3.83 0.54
C ILE A 61 -3.69 -3.72 0.86
N GLY A 62 -4.19 -2.47 0.89
CA GLY A 62 -5.54 -2.12 1.30
C GLY A 62 -6.61 -2.57 0.31
N LYS A 63 -7.86 -2.44 0.75
CA LYS A 63 -9.06 -2.76 -0.02
C LYS A 63 -9.10 -1.96 -1.33
N GLU A 64 -9.48 -2.62 -2.43
CA GLU A 64 -9.64 -1.99 -3.76
C GLU A 64 -8.36 -1.28 -4.27
N ALA A 65 -7.20 -1.62 -3.73
CA ALA A 65 -5.94 -1.19 -4.32
C ALA A 65 -5.72 -1.91 -5.66
N ASN A 66 -5.22 -1.18 -6.66
CA ASN A 66 -4.96 -1.68 -8.01
C ASN A 66 -3.48 -1.51 -8.36
N LEU A 67 -2.75 -2.61 -8.49
CA LEU A 67 -1.34 -2.60 -8.88
C LEU A 67 -1.22 -3.13 -10.32
N TYR A 68 -1.02 -2.22 -11.28
CA TYR A 68 -0.78 -2.55 -12.68
C TYR A 68 0.73 -2.72 -12.86
N ALA A 69 1.20 -3.96 -12.73
CA ALA A 69 2.61 -4.28 -12.58
C ALA A 69 3.30 -4.79 -13.85
N GLU A 70 2.82 -4.44 -15.05
CA GLU A 70 3.46 -4.83 -16.31
C GLU A 70 4.93 -4.42 -16.37
N GLY A 71 5.28 -3.22 -15.83
CA GLY A 71 6.64 -2.70 -15.76
C GLY A 71 7.40 -3.05 -14.48
N GLY A 72 6.75 -3.76 -13.57
CA GLY A 72 7.30 -4.19 -12.28
C GLY A 72 6.96 -3.26 -11.12
N VAL A 73 6.65 -3.85 -9.97
CA VAL A 73 6.43 -3.16 -8.69
C VAL A 73 7.30 -3.81 -7.63
N VAL A 74 8.06 -3.00 -6.89
CA VAL A 74 8.83 -3.46 -5.74
C VAL A 74 8.30 -2.78 -4.48
N LEU A 75 7.93 -3.58 -3.51
CA LEU A 75 7.48 -3.17 -2.18
C LEU A 75 8.46 -3.74 -1.16
N GLN A 76 9.28 -2.88 -0.55
CA GLN A 76 10.20 -3.32 0.50
C GLN A 76 9.46 -3.64 1.80
N ASP A 77 10.20 -4.03 2.85
CA ASP A 77 9.60 -4.39 4.14
C ASP A 77 8.76 -3.25 4.74
N ASN A 78 7.69 -3.61 5.41
CA ASN A 78 6.81 -2.70 6.15
C ASN A 78 6.11 -1.63 5.28
N VAL A 79 5.96 -1.84 3.98
CA VAL A 79 5.20 -0.93 3.12
C VAL A 79 3.70 -1.06 3.41
N MET A 80 3.03 0.07 3.57
CA MET A 80 1.59 0.16 3.81
C MET A 80 0.92 0.93 2.67
N LEU A 81 0.15 0.24 1.83
CA LEU A 81 -0.72 0.85 0.82
C LEU A 81 -2.15 0.91 1.33
N GLY A 82 -2.70 2.12 1.45
CA GLY A 82 -4.08 2.35 1.86
C GLY A 82 -5.11 1.82 0.85
N ALA A 83 -6.40 1.95 1.20
CA ALA A 83 -7.48 1.56 0.30
C ALA A 83 -7.49 2.41 -0.98
N ASN A 84 -7.93 1.83 -2.10
CA ASN A 84 -8.07 2.53 -3.40
C ASN A 84 -6.75 3.14 -3.92
N VAL A 85 -5.59 2.65 -3.49
CA VAL A 85 -4.31 3.07 -4.07
C VAL A 85 -4.16 2.47 -5.45
N THR A 86 -3.79 3.30 -6.44
CA THR A 86 -3.50 2.86 -7.80
C THR A 86 -2.01 3.04 -8.11
N VAL A 87 -1.35 1.96 -8.57
CA VAL A 87 0.04 1.99 -9.01
C VAL A 87 0.06 1.67 -10.50
N LEU A 88 0.60 2.57 -11.31
CA LEU A 88 0.74 2.43 -12.75
C LEU A 88 2.21 2.26 -13.10
N THR A 89 2.55 1.23 -13.87
CA THR A 89 3.93 0.98 -14.31
C THR A 89 4.11 1.13 -15.82
N THR A 90 3.05 1.60 -16.50
CA THR A 90 3.02 1.75 -17.95
C THR A 90 2.61 3.15 -18.35
N ASN A 91 2.99 3.55 -19.57
CA ASN A 91 2.45 4.74 -20.23
C ASN A 91 2.46 4.54 -21.75
N HIS A 92 1.57 5.21 -22.45
CA HIS A 92 1.51 5.19 -23.89
C HIS A 92 2.53 6.13 -24.55
N ASN A 93 2.99 5.81 -25.76
CA ASN A 93 3.84 6.69 -26.55
C ASN A 93 2.99 7.81 -27.19
N PHE A 94 2.94 8.97 -26.56
CA PHE A 94 2.27 10.17 -27.04
C PHE A 94 3.25 11.21 -27.63
N LYS A 95 4.54 11.14 -27.24
CA LYS A 95 5.59 11.96 -27.85
C LYS A 95 6.14 11.24 -29.07
N HIS A 96 6.22 11.92 -30.20
CA HIS A 96 6.69 11.34 -31.48
C HIS A 96 5.89 10.11 -31.91
N ALA A 97 4.63 10.03 -31.51
CA ALA A 97 3.71 8.97 -31.93
C ALA A 97 3.40 9.06 -33.44
N ARG A 98 3.17 7.91 -34.06
CA ARG A 98 2.79 7.83 -35.48
C ARG A 98 1.29 7.94 -35.71
N SER A 99 0.49 8.00 -34.65
CA SER A 99 -0.98 8.12 -34.66
C SER A 99 -1.47 8.88 -33.44
N LEU A 100 -2.67 9.42 -33.51
CA LEU A 100 -3.36 10.09 -32.40
C LEU A 100 -4.41 9.16 -31.79
N PRO A 101 -4.62 9.23 -30.46
CA PRO A 101 -3.96 10.09 -29.45
C PRO A 101 -2.57 9.59 -29.06
N PHE A 102 -2.21 8.37 -29.36
CA PHE A 102 -0.91 7.71 -29.18
C PHE A 102 -0.79 6.58 -30.22
N ASP A 103 0.40 6.04 -30.40
CA ASP A 103 0.61 4.88 -31.29
C ASP A 103 0.56 3.55 -30.48
N ASN A 104 0.83 2.44 -31.18
CA ASN A 104 0.80 1.10 -30.60
C ASN A 104 2.02 0.75 -29.74
N LYS A 105 2.87 1.74 -29.39
CA LYS A 105 3.98 1.55 -28.46
C LYS A 105 3.58 1.95 -27.05
N GLY A 106 4.14 1.26 -26.08
CA GLY A 106 4.02 1.58 -24.67
C GLY A 106 5.39 1.55 -23.99
N PHE A 107 5.50 2.25 -22.88
CA PHE A 107 6.69 2.29 -22.04
C PHE A 107 6.41 1.57 -20.72
N LEU A 108 7.33 0.72 -20.31
CA LEU A 108 7.31 0.02 -19.04
C LEU A 108 8.32 0.70 -18.11
N GLN A 109 7.88 1.10 -16.91
CA GLN A 109 8.73 1.78 -15.95
C GLN A 109 8.40 1.28 -14.54
N LYS A 110 9.36 0.58 -13.94
CA LYS A 110 9.21 0.02 -12.58
C LYS A 110 8.87 1.12 -11.57
N VAL A 111 7.96 0.81 -10.64
CA VAL A 111 7.68 1.61 -9.46
C VAL A 111 8.29 0.94 -8.24
N TYR A 112 8.96 1.72 -7.39
CA TYR A 112 9.67 1.23 -6.23
C TYR A 112 9.19 1.93 -4.95
N PHE A 113 8.90 1.13 -3.92
CA PHE A 113 8.61 1.59 -2.57
C PHE A 113 9.69 1.07 -1.63
N GLY A 114 10.38 1.98 -0.98
CA GLY A 114 11.36 1.71 0.06
C GLY A 114 10.74 1.18 1.34
N LYS A 115 11.56 0.92 2.36
CA LYS A 115 11.11 0.38 3.64
C LYS A 115 10.22 1.37 4.39
N SER A 116 9.23 0.84 5.10
CA SER A 116 8.36 1.60 6.00
C SER A 116 7.66 2.80 5.33
N VAL A 117 7.45 2.72 4.01
CA VAL A 117 6.67 3.71 3.25
C VAL A 117 5.20 3.56 3.58
N TRP A 118 4.54 4.69 3.83
CA TRP A 118 3.10 4.74 4.00
C TRP A 118 2.42 5.55 2.89
N VAL A 119 1.52 4.92 2.16
CA VAL A 119 0.69 5.55 1.12
C VAL A 119 -0.74 5.61 1.62
N GLY A 120 -1.27 6.82 1.77
CA GLY A 120 -2.64 7.09 2.17
C GLY A 120 -3.67 6.57 1.15
N ALA A 121 -4.92 6.49 1.57
CA ALA A 121 -6.01 6.01 0.71
C ALA A 121 -6.21 6.89 -0.53
N GLY A 122 -6.63 6.28 -1.64
CA GLY A 122 -6.99 6.98 -2.88
C GLY A 122 -5.82 7.63 -3.63
N CYS A 123 -4.58 7.29 -3.29
CA CYS A 123 -3.41 7.82 -4.00
C CYS A 123 -3.21 7.14 -5.34
N MET A 124 -2.61 7.89 -6.30
CA MET A 124 -2.14 7.36 -7.57
C MET A 124 -0.62 7.56 -7.69
N ILE A 125 0.10 6.47 -7.99
CA ILE A 125 1.54 6.48 -8.18
C ILE A 125 1.82 6.20 -9.65
N LEU A 126 2.48 7.15 -10.32
CA LEU A 126 2.75 7.04 -11.75
C LEU A 126 4.01 6.22 -12.04
N SER A 127 4.11 5.78 -13.29
CA SER A 127 5.20 4.94 -13.78
C SER A 127 6.58 5.59 -13.58
N GLY A 128 7.56 4.77 -13.18
CA GLY A 128 8.94 5.20 -12.95
C GLY A 128 9.19 5.95 -11.64
N VAL A 129 8.17 6.10 -10.79
CA VAL A 129 8.32 6.75 -9.48
C VAL A 129 9.07 5.83 -8.52
N ARG A 130 10.01 6.41 -7.79
CA ARG A 130 10.66 5.82 -6.63
C ARG A 130 10.25 6.58 -5.38
N ILE A 131 9.75 5.88 -4.37
CA ILE A 131 9.41 6.43 -3.05
C ILE A 131 10.40 5.81 -2.07
N ASP A 132 11.28 6.65 -1.51
CA ASP A 132 12.36 6.18 -0.65
C ASP A 132 11.89 5.87 0.78
N ASP A 133 12.78 5.28 1.59
CA ASP A 133 12.49 4.74 2.90
C ASP A 133 11.82 5.76 3.84
N GLY A 134 10.84 5.30 4.61
CA GLY A 134 10.14 6.13 5.60
C GLY A 134 9.24 7.23 5.03
N ALA A 135 9.17 7.42 3.71
CA ALA A 135 8.32 8.46 3.13
C ALA A 135 6.83 8.21 3.38
N ILE A 136 6.06 9.30 3.41
CA ILE A 136 4.60 9.29 3.52
C ILE A 136 3.99 9.97 2.30
N VAL A 137 2.96 9.35 1.73
CA VAL A 137 2.11 9.95 0.70
C VAL A 137 0.73 10.22 1.32
N ALA A 138 0.36 11.48 1.47
CA ALA A 138 -0.93 11.88 2.01
C ALA A 138 -2.09 11.39 1.12
N ALA A 139 -3.23 11.05 1.74
CA ALA A 139 -4.38 10.51 1.04
C ALA A 139 -4.84 11.39 -0.14
N GLY A 140 -5.32 10.76 -1.22
CA GLY A 140 -5.80 11.44 -2.43
C GLY A 140 -4.72 12.06 -3.32
N SER A 141 -3.44 11.80 -3.06
CA SER A 141 -2.34 12.40 -3.81
C SER A 141 -2.05 11.70 -5.14
N VAL A 142 -1.56 12.47 -6.13
CA VAL A 142 -1.04 11.94 -7.39
C VAL A 142 0.48 12.16 -7.46
N VAL A 143 1.23 11.08 -7.27
CA VAL A 143 2.70 11.12 -7.23
C VAL A 143 3.26 10.97 -8.63
N THR A 144 3.85 12.04 -9.15
CA THR A 144 4.37 12.16 -10.51
C THR A 144 5.91 12.21 -10.56
N LYS A 145 6.57 12.30 -9.40
CA LYS A 145 8.03 12.38 -9.26
C LYS A 145 8.46 11.54 -8.05
N SER A 146 9.71 11.11 -8.06
CA SER A 146 10.28 10.36 -6.93
C SER A 146 10.25 11.16 -5.63
N VAL A 147 10.06 10.46 -4.52
CA VAL A 147 9.85 11.00 -3.18
C VAL A 147 11.07 10.66 -2.32
N PRO A 148 11.76 11.65 -1.76
CA PRO A 148 12.94 11.42 -0.93
C PRO A 148 12.62 10.69 0.39
N GLU A 149 13.66 10.10 0.99
CA GLU A 149 13.62 9.47 2.31
C GLU A 149 12.99 10.39 3.36
N CYS A 150 12.06 9.85 4.15
CA CYS A 150 11.34 10.54 5.22
C CYS A 150 10.51 11.76 4.78
N ALA A 151 10.38 12.03 3.49
CA ALA A 151 9.52 13.13 3.03
C ALA A 151 8.04 12.79 3.20
N ILE A 152 7.24 13.80 3.53
CA ILE A 152 5.78 13.76 3.50
C ILE A 152 5.33 14.54 2.28
N VAL A 153 4.65 13.88 1.36
CA VAL A 153 4.17 14.52 0.12
C VAL A 153 2.64 14.48 0.05
N GLY A 154 2.05 15.50 -0.59
CA GLY A 154 0.59 15.59 -0.74
C GLY A 154 0.16 16.41 -1.95
N GLY A 155 -1.07 16.20 -2.39
CA GLY A 155 -1.72 16.96 -3.45
C GLY A 155 -1.66 16.32 -4.84
N ASN A 156 -2.20 17.04 -5.83
CA ASN A 156 -2.19 16.65 -7.25
C ASN A 156 -1.71 17.84 -8.13
N PRO A 157 -0.50 17.77 -8.71
CA PRO A 157 0.53 16.76 -8.48
C PRO A 157 1.13 16.89 -7.07
N ALA A 158 1.57 15.77 -6.48
CA ALA A 158 2.12 15.74 -5.13
C ALA A 158 3.38 16.61 -4.99
N ARG A 159 3.47 17.33 -3.87
CA ARG A 159 4.61 18.16 -3.46
C ARG A 159 5.00 17.83 -2.03
N ILE A 160 6.24 18.11 -1.65
CA ILE A 160 6.68 17.99 -0.26
C ILE A 160 5.87 18.98 0.59
N ILE A 161 5.21 18.47 1.63
CA ILE A 161 4.42 19.25 2.59
C ILE A 161 4.98 19.13 4.01
N GLY A 162 5.98 18.28 4.21
CA GLY A 162 6.65 18.08 5.49
C GLY A 162 7.68 16.96 5.44
N TRP A 163 8.19 16.62 6.60
CA TRP A 163 9.19 15.58 6.80
C TRP A 163 8.89 14.82 8.10
N ARG A 164 9.15 13.51 8.10
CA ARG A 164 9.28 12.78 9.37
C ARG A 164 10.53 13.26 10.11
N ASP A 165 10.51 13.16 11.42
CA ASP A 165 11.73 13.21 12.21
C ASP A 165 12.63 12.03 11.82
N LYS A 166 13.80 12.34 11.23
CA LYS A 166 14.71 11.32 10.72
C LYS A 166 15.41 10.55 11.83
N GLU A 167 15.66 11.18 12.98
CA GLU A 167 16.33 10.51 14.09
C GLU A 167 15.35 9.54 14.78
N GLU A 168 14.10 9.96 14.96
CA GLU A 168 13.03 9.08 15.44
C GLU A 168 12.82 7.91 14.49
N TYR A 169 12.73 8.16 13.18
CA TYR A 169 12.61 7.12 12.15
C TYR A 169 13.74 6.09 12.26
N LYS A 170 15.00 6.55 12.30
CA LYS A 170 16.19 5.69 12.44
C LYS A 170 16.14 4.87 13.74
N LYS A 171 15.75 5.47 14.85
CA LYS A 171 15.60 4.78 16.13
C LYS A 171 14.58 3.64 16.04
N LEU A 172 13.42 3.89 15.45
CA LEU A 172 12.37 2.89 15.29
C LEU A 172 12.80 1.75 14.33
N GLU A 173 13.53 2.07 13.25
CA GLU A 173 14.14 1.08 12.36
C GLU A 173 15.16 0.20 13.09
N GLN A 174 16.08 0.79 13.86
CA GLN A 174 17.09 0.06 14.62
C GLN A 174 16.48 -0.88 15.65
N THR A 175 15.43 -0.44 16.34
CA THR A 175 14.70 -1.25 17.33
C THR A 175 13.69 -2.21 16.72
N LYS A 176 13.54 -2.21 15.39
CA LYS A 176 12.53 -3.00 14.64
C LYS A 176 11.11 -2.81 15.19
N SER A 177 10.79 -1.58 15.57
CA SER A 177 9.48 -1.19 16.13
C SER A 177 8.48 -0.94 14.99
N TYR A 178 8.01 -2.01 14.38
CA TYR A 178 7.10 -1.95 13.24
C TYR A 178 5.66 -2.19 13.63
N PHE A 179 4.74 -1.50 12.95
CA PHE A 179 3.33 -1.75 13.05
C PHE A 179 3.01 -3.19 12.60
N LYS A 180 2.19 -3.88 13.38
CA LYS A 180 1.67 -5.21 13.03
C LYS A 180 0.18 -5.10 12.71
N CYS A 181 -0.23 -5.67 11.58
CA CYS A 181 -1.63 -5.61 11.12
C CYS A 181 -2.58 -6.52 11.92
N ASP A 182 -2.39 -6.64 13.22
CA ASP A 182 -3.21 -7.44 14.14
C ASP A 182 -4.29 -6.62 14.86
N GLY A 183 -4.28 -5.31 14.68
CA GLY A 183 -5.30 -4.40 15.19
C GLY A 183 -4.80 -2.96 15.27
N ILE A 184 -5.74 -2.01 15.18
CA ILE A 184 -5.51 -0.58 15.41
C ILE A 184 -6.37 -0.16 16.59
N GLU A 185 -5.74 0.41 17.61
CA GLU A 185 -6.45 1.07 18.71
C GLU A 185 -6.69 2.52 18.33
N TRP A 186 -7.96 2.85 18.07
CA TRP A 186 -8.34 4.19 17.65
C TRP A 186 -8.52 5.11 18.86
N GLN A 187 -7.78 6.20 18.92
CA GLN A 187 -7.93 7.25 19.91
C GLN A 187 -8.48 8.52 19.26
N ARG A 188 -9.41 9.21 19.97
CA ARG A 188 -9.86 10.54 19.56
C ARG A 188 -8.85 11.55 20.07
N ILE A 189 -8.20 12.27 19.15
CA ILE A 189 -7.27 13.37 19.48
C ILE A 189 -8.04 14.68 19.28
N GLU A 190 -8.19 15.45 20.35
CA GLU A 190 -8.69 16.82 20.27
C GLU A 190 -7.54 17.73 19.79
N GLY A 191 -7.85 18.68 18.89
CA GLY A 191 -6.84 19.58 18.34
C GLY A 191 -5.89 18.95 17.32
N TYR A 192 -6.37 17.94 16.57
CA TYR A 192 -5.57 17.22 15.55
C TYR A 192 -4.75 18.13 14.61
N LYS A 193 -5.28 19.31 14.23
CA LYS A 193 -4.53 20.28 13.42
C LYS A 193 -3.25 20.75 14.12
N LYS A 194 -3.33 21.05 15.42
CA LYS A 194 -2.15 21.44 16.22
C LYS A 194 -1.10 20.33 16.28
N TYR A 195 -1.56 19.06 16.38
CA TYR A 195 -0.68 17.89 16.34
C TYR A 195 0.11 17.75 15.02
N LEU A 196 -0.42 18.25 13.90
CA LEU A 196 0.26 18.23 12.60
C LEU A 196 1.22 19.43 12.41
N GLU A 197 1.12 20.46 13.26
CA GLU A 197 1.92 21.69 13.18
C GLU A 197 3.14 21.67 14.14
N GLU A 198 3.17 20.75 15.08
CA GLU A 198 4.30 20.47 15.98
C GLU A 198 5.32 19.51 15.32
#